data_20b2be9b2588c703cae888cb55b73f50
#
_entry.id   20b2be9b2588c703cae888cb55b73f50
#
_cell.length_a   1.000
_cell.length_b   1.000
_cell.length_c   1.000
_cell.angle_alpha   90.00
_cell.angle_beta   90.00
_cell.angle_gamma   90.00
#
_symmetry.space_group_name_H-M   'P 1'
#
loop_
_entity.id
_entity.type
_entity.pdbx_description
1 polymer ?
#
loop_
_entity_poly.entity_id
_entity_poly.type
_entity_poly.pdbx_seq_one_letter_code
_entity_poly.pdbx_strand_id
1 'polypeptide(L)'
;MLARIRKAQEKESGFTLIELLVVMIIIGILAAIAIPVFLNQRKKAQDSAAKADVSTIGKELATYFVDNCTVPTIGQAAGRWELTAAAPAAAAACQSPAAAIVTGTPEADLGKASSNVALLGQNIVDDTHWCVAVTNPKGDKKDAKYSAKNGLVVGQGGCVAADVA
;
A
#
# COMPACT_ATOMS: atom_id res chain seq x y z
N MET A 1 -40.86 46.91 21.33
CA MET A 1 -39.87 45.88 20.96
C MET A 1 -40.49 44.53 20.62
N LEU A 2 -41.52 44.07 21.31
CA LEU A 2 -42.20 42.77 21.10
C LEU A 2 -42.89 42.59 19.75
N ALA A 3 -43.38 43.68 19.12
CA ALA A 3 -44.05 43.63 17.82
C ALA A 3 -43.11 43.29 16.63
N ARG A 4 -41.80 43.56 16.74
CA ARG A 4 -40.78 43.19 15.72
C ARG A 4 -40.45 41.73 15.76
N ILE A 5 -40.49 41.10 16.91
CA ILE A 5 -40.20 39.67 17.10
C ILE A 5 -41.33 38.80 16.54
N ARG A 6 -42.60 39.22 16.74
CA ARG A 6 -43.77 38.52 16.15
C ARG A 6 -43.78 38.53 14.62
N LYS A 7 -43.35 39.63 14.00
CA LYS A 7 -43.29 39.75 12.53
C LYS A 7 -42.19 38.94 11.88
N ALA A 8 -41.16 38.56 12.62
CA ALA A 8 -40.11 37.66 12.16
C ALA A 8 -40.55 36.18 12.19
N GLN A 9 -41.38 35.79 13.13
CA GLN A 9 -41.92 34.42 13.24
C GLN A 9 -42.99 34.09 12.19
N GLU A 10 -43.71 35.10 11.64
CA GLU A 10 -44.71 34.86 10.59
C GLU A 10 -44.13 34.57 9.20
N LYS A 11 -42.80 34.67 9.00
CA LYS A 11 -42.11 34.38 7.74
C LYS A 11 -41.35 33.05 7.71
N GLU A 12 -41.37 32.30 8.77
CA GLU A 12 -40.78 30.94 8.75
C GLU A 12 -41.83 29.95 8.22
N SER A 13 -41.77 29.71 6.90
CA SER A 13 -42.46 28.58 6.30
C SER A 13 -41.79 27.31 6.84
N GLY A 14 -42.41 26.72 7.86
CA GLY A 14 -41.93 25.45 8.44
C GLY A 14 -42.01 24.31 7.42
N PHE A 15 -41.09 23.37 7.49
CA PHE A 15 -41.13 22.14 6.69
C PHE A 15 -42.35 21.30 7.07
N THR A 16 -43.03 20.75 6.07
CA THR A 16 -44.10 19.79 6.31
C THR A 16 -43.51 18.42 6.70
N LEU A 17 -44.23 17.67 7.52
CA LEU A 17 -43.81 16.31 7.92
C LEU A 17 -43.63 15.39 6.71
N ILE A 18 -44.48 15.58 5.67
CA ILE A 18 -44.40 14.78 4.45
C ILE A 18 -43.17 15.10 3.61
N GLU A 19 -42.70 16.35 3.53
CA GLU A 19 -41.47 16.72 2.83
C GLU A 19 -40.26 16.03 3.45
N LEU A 20 -40.17 15.99 4.78
CA LEU A 20 -39.07 15.33 5.49
C LEU A 20 -39.15 13.82 5.32
N LEU A 21 -40.34 13.23 5.35
CA LEU A 21 -40.52 11.79 5.18
C LEU A 21 -40.13 11.32 3.78
N VAL A 22 -40.51 12.04 2.72
CA VAL A 22 -40.15 11.68 1.34
C VAL A 22 -38.66 11.76 1.13
N VAL A 23 -37.97 12.78 1.64
CA VAL A 23 -36.51 12.91 1.55
C VAL A 23 -35.82 11.75 2.25
N MET A 24 -36.26 11.35 3.44
CA MET A 24 -35.66 10.22 4.15
C MET A 24 -35.83 8.89 3.40
N ILE A 25 -36.98 8.66 2.75
CA ILE A 25 -37.20 7.46 1.92
C ILE A 25 -36.21 7.45 0.72
N ILE A 26 -36.09 8.59 0.02
CA ILE A 26 -35.17 8.69 -1.12
C ILE A 26 -33.74 8.44 -0.69
N ILE A 27 -33.28 9.08 0.39
CA ILE A 27 -31.93 8.87 0.93
C ILE A 27 -31.73 7.39 1.33
N GLY A 28 -32.72 6.75 1.95
CA GLY A 28 -32.66 5.36 2.35
C GLY A 28 -32.45 4.41 1.15
N ILE A 29 -33.18 4.62 0.06
CA ILE A 29 -33.04 3.83 -1.17
C ILE A 29 -31.68 4.04 -1.81
N LEU A 30 -31.22 5.29 -1.92
CA LEU A 30 -29.92 5.60 -2.50
C LEU A 30 -28.77 5.04 -1.65
N ALA A 31 -28.85 5.14 -0.33
CA ALA A 31 -27.87 4.61 0.59
C ALA A 31 -27.77 3.09 0.52
N ALA A 32 -28.89 2.37 0.37
CA ALA A 32 -28.90 0.92 0.26
C ALA A 32 -28.06 0.40 -0.93
N ILE A 33 -27.97 1.16 -2.01
CA ILE A 33 -27.15 0.81 -3.19
C ILE A 33 -25.72 1.37 -3.05
N ALA A 34 -25.58 2.60 -2.57
CA ALA A 34 -24.31 3.30 -2.56
C ALA A 34 -23.30 2.73 -1.54
N ILE A 35 -23.75 2.31 -0.36
CA ILE A 35 -22.87 1.83 0.71
C ILE A 35 -22.07 0.58 0.30
N PRO A 36 -22.66 -0.52 -0.20
CA PRO A 36 -21.92 -1.71 -0.60
C PRO A 36 -20.95 -1.43 -1.75
N VAL A 37 -21.32 -0.59 -2.70
CA VAL A 37 -20.45 -0.18 -3.81
C VAL A 37 -19.24 0.59 -3.29
N PHE A 38 -19.45 1.55 -2.40
CA PHE A 38 -18.39 2.33 -1.78
C PHE A 38 -17.39 1.46 -0.99
N LEU A 39 -17.90 0.50 -0.20
CA LEU A 39 -17.05 -0.42 0.55
C LEU A 39 -16.16 -1.28 -0.36
N ASN A 40 -16.71 -1.76 -1.49
CA ASN A 40 -15.93 -2.52 -2.47
C ASN A 40 -14.87 -1.65 -3.17
N GLN A 41 -15.19 -0.41 -3.51
CA GLN A 41 -14.22 0.54 -4.06
C GLN A 41 -13.08 0.82 -3.09
N ARG A 42 -13.41 0.98 -1.80
CA ARG A 42 -12.41 1.19 -0.74
C ARG A 42 -11.44 0.00 -0.63
N LYS A 43 -11.93 -1.24 -0.69
CA LYS A 43 -11.07 -2.43 -0.69
C LYS A 43 -10.14 -2.46 -1.90
N LYS A 44 -10.63 -2.17 -3.10
CA LYS A 44 -9.82 -2.08 -4.32
C LYS A 44 -8.73 -0.99 -4.23
N ALA A 45 -9.04 0.14 -3.60
CA ALA A 45 -8.06 1.19 -3.36
C ALA A 45 -6.92 0.71 -2.42
N GLN A 46 -7.23 -0.08 -1.40
CA GLN A 46 -6.23 -0.69 -0.52
C GLN A 46 -5.35 -1.70 -1.26
N ASP A 47 -5.91 -2.51 -2.17
CA ASP A 47 -5.12 -3.39 -3.03
C ASP A 47 -4.19 -2.60 -3.96
N SER A 48 -4.66 -1.47 -4.48
CA SER A 48 -3.83 -0.61 -5.33
C SER A 48 -2.67 0.01 -4.56
N ALA A 49 -2.85 0.35 -3.29
CA ALA A 49 -1.78 0.82 -2.42
C ALA A 49 -0.70 -0.26 -2.21
N ALA A 50 -1.09 -1.50 -1.92
CA ALA A 50 -0.14 -2.61 -1.79
C ALA A 50 0.63 -2.88 -3.09
N LYS A 51 -0.04 -2.81 -4.25
CA LYS A 51 0.61 -2.95 -5.56
C LYS A 51 1.63 -1.85 -5.82
N ALA A 52 1.29 -0.60 -5.49
CA ALA A 52 2.18 0.53 -5.68
C ALA A 52 3.44 0.37 -4.83
N ASP A 53 3.28 0.05 -3.55
CA ASP A 53 4.40 -0.12 -2.63
C ASP A 53 5.34 -1.25 -3.08
N VAL A 54 4.81 -2.45 -3.33
CA VAL A 54 5.66 -3.58 -3.74
C VAL A 54 6.31 -3.36 -5.11
N SER A 55 5.63 -2.65 -6.01
CA SER A 55 6.21 -2.30 -7.32
C SER A 55 7.36 -1.29 -7.18
N THR A 56 7.24 -0.33 -6.26
CA THR A 56 8.33 0.60 -5.94
C THR A 56 9.52 -0.14 -5.34
N ILE A 57 9.28 -0.96 -4.30
CA ILE A 57 10.30 -1.77 -3.67
C ILE A 57 11.02 -2.65 -4.70
N GLY A 58 10.26 -3.34 -5.57
CA GLY A 58 10.85 -4.22 -6.57
C GLY A 58 11.72 -3.50 -7.60
N LYS A 59 11.34 -2.29 -8.01
CA LYS A 59 12.14 -1.48 -8.93
C LYS A 59 13.42 -0.96 -8.27
N GLU A 60 13.32 -0.48 -7.04
CA GLU A 60 14.47 -0.02 -6.27
C GLU A 60 15.44 -1.16 -5.99
N LEU A 61 14.90 -2.35 -5.66
CA LEU A 61 15.72 -3.55 -5.48
C LEU A 61 16.45 -3.95 -6.77
N ALA A 62 15.78 -3.91 -7.92
CA ALA A 62 16.41 -4.16 -9.21
C ALA A 62 17.50 -3.13 -9.54
N THR A 63 17.26 -1.84 -9.23
CA THR A 63 18.26 -0.79 -9.39
C THR A 63 19.45 -0.99 -8.46
N TYR A 64 19.20 -1.37 -7.21
CA TYR A 64 20.24 -1.66 -6.23
C TYR A 64 21.25 -2.72 -6.74
N PHE A 65 20.76 -3.77 -7.35
CA PHE A 65 21.60 -4.82 -7.90
C PHE A 65 22.43 -4.41 -9.13
N VAL A 66 22.11 -3.30 -9.79
CA VAL A 66 22.95 -2.76 -10.86
C VAL A 66 24.25 -2.20 -10.31
N ASP A 67 24.19 -1.56 -9.14
CA ASP A 67 25.32 -0.85 -8.54
C ASP A 67 26.01 -1.65 -7.43
N ASN A 68 25.31 -2.62 -6.83
CA ASN A 68 25.75 -3.33 -5.62
C ASN A 68 25.67 -4.85 -5.80
N CYS A 69 26.69 -5.52 -5.28
CA CYS A 69 26.82 -6.99 -5.33
C CYS A 69 26.45 -7.66 -4.00
N THR A 70 25.80 -6.97 -3.10
CA THR A 70 25.39 -7.50 -1.80
C THR A 70 23.92 -7.82 -1.83
N VAL A 71 23.50 -8.80 -1.04
CA VAL A 71 22.09 -9.15 -0.88
C VAL A 71 21.48 -8.22 0.15
N PRO A 72 20.56 -7.32 -0.25
CA PRO A 72 19.91 -6.41 0.68
C PRO A 72 18.76 -7.09 1.43
N THR A 73 18.32 -6.46 2.49
CA THR A 73 17.07 -6.77 3.18
C THR A 73 16.13 -5.57 3.11
N ILE A 74 14.85 -5.85 2.91
CA ILE A 74 13.81 -4.84 2.95
C ILE A 74 13.21 -4.81 4.34
N GLY A 75 13.18 -3.64 4.94
CA GLY A 75 12.58 -3.38 6.24
C GLY A 75 11.48 -2.31 6.14
N GLN A 76 10.74 -2.18 7.23
CA GLN A 76 9.79 -1.09 7.41
C GLN A 76 10.01 -0.48 8.79
N ALA A 77 10.47 0.77 8.83
CA ALA A 77 10.68 1.51 10.07
C ALA A 77 10.00 2.89 10.00
N ALA A 78 9.41 3.33 11.09
CA ALA A 78 8.71 4.61 11.21
C ALA A 78 7.71 4.90 10.07
N GLY A 79 7.08 3.86 9.50
CA GLY A 79 6.13 4.00 8.39
C GLY A 79 6.79 4.30 7.04
N ARG A 80 8.06 3.98 6.88
CA ARG A 80 8.84 4.08 5.64
C ARG A 80 9.41 2.73 5.27
N TRP A 81 9.58 2.52 3.97
CA TRP A 81 10.30 1.38 3.44
C TRP A 81 11.80 1.69 3.42
N GLU A 82 12.59 0.76 3.90
CA GLU A 82 14.04 0.90 3.98
C GLU A 82 14.72 -0.31 3.34
N LEU A 83 15.78 -0.05 2.59
CA LEU A 83 16.68 -1.06 2.07
C LEU A 83 17.96 -1.01 2.89
N THR A 84 18.31 -2.13 3.49
CA THR A 84 19.53 -2.28 4.30
C THR A 84 20.44 -3.31 3.66
N ALA A 85 21.67 -2.95 3.38
CA ALA A 85 22.66 -3.89 2.90
C ALA A 85 23.02 -4.90 3.99
N ALA A 86 23.01 -6.18 3.65
CA ALA A 86 23.62 -7.20 4.49
C ALA A 86 25.15 -7.17 4.32
N ALA A 87 25.86 -7.60 5.38
CA ALA A 87 27.31 -7.83 5.26
C ALA A 87 27.60 -8.77 4.08
N PRO A 88 28.67 -8.55 3.32
CA PRO A 88 28.96 -9.34 2.14
C PRO A 88 29.13 -10.81 2.52
N ALA A 89 28.13 -11.63 2.21
CA ALA A 89 28.27 -13.06 2.16
C ALA A 89 28.98 -13.37 0.84
N ALA A 90 30.27 -13.65 0.94
CA ALA A 90 31.16 -14.14 -0.13
C ALA A 90 30.84 -13.54 -1.53
N ALA A 91 31.54 -12.48 -1.90
CA ALA A 91 31.51 -11.84 -3.20
C ALA A 91 31.94 -12.82 -4.33
N ALA A 92 31.02 -13.65 -4.80
CA ALA A 92 31.31 -14.63 -5.84
C ALA A 92 30.66 -14.33 -7.21
N ALA A 93 29.80 -13.30 -7.31
CA ALA A 93 28.99 -13.12 -8.52
C ALA A 93 29.10 -11.74 -9.21
N CYS A 94 29.76 -10.75 -8.64
CA CYS A 94 29.85 -9.46 -9.29
C CYS A 94 31.28 -9.03 -9.60
N GLN A 95 31.50 -8.57 -10.83
CA GLN A 95 32.78 -8.07 -11.31
C GLN A 95 33.04 -6.59 -11.01
N SER A 96 32.22 -5.95 -10.20
CA SER A 96 32.39 -4.55 -9.83
C SER A 96 33.15 -4.40 -8.52
N PRO A 97 34.09 -3.47 -8.38
CA PRO A 97 34.83 -3.27 -7.13
C PRO A 97 33.83 -2.82 -6.05
N ALA A 98 33.60 -3.69 -5.08
CA ALA A 98 32.74 -3.43 -3.95
C ALA A 98 33.21 -2.16 -3.21
N ALA A 99 32.43 -1.12 -3.23
CA ALA A 99 32.54 -0.04 -2.25
C ALA A 99 32.31 -0.67 -0.86
N ALA A 100 33.14 -0.30 0.12
CA ALA A 100 33.02 -0.81 1.48
C ALA A 100 31.66 -0.43 2.06
N ILE A 101 30.75 -1.39 2.13
CA ILE A 101 29.40 -1.16 2.64
C ILE A 101 29.45 -1.18 4.16
N VAL A 102 28.98 -0.10 4.77
CA VAL A 102 28.80 0.01 6.21
C VAL A 102 27.53 -0.76 6.59
N THR A 103 27.72 -1.93 7.18
CA THR A 103 26.63 -2.81 7.62
C THR A 103 25.75 -2.14 8.67
N GLY A 104 24.43 -2.19 8.48
CA GLY A 104 23.43 -1.81 9.51
C GLY A 104 22.87 -0.40 9.44
N THR A 105 23.32 0.44 8.51
CA THR A 105 22.63 1.71 8.20
C THR A 105 21.66 1.52 7.03
N PRO A 106 20.47 2.13 7.03
CA PRO A 106 19.62 2.14 5.86
C PRO A 106 20.39 2.73 4.68
N GLU A 107 20.59 1.96 3.62
CA GLU A 107 21.35 2.39 2.45
C GLU A 107 20.48 3.23 1.51
N ALA A 108 19.19 2.93 1.50
CA ALA A 108 18.21 3.71 0.77
C ALA A 108 16.86 3.78 1.50
N ASP A 109 16.32 4.97 1.54
CA ASP A 109 14.92 5.23 1.91
C ASP A 109 14.07 5.07 0.65
N LEU A 110 13.30 4.00 0.59
CA LEU A 110 12.43 3.69 -0.54
C LEU A 110 11.11 4.46 -0.53
N GLY A 111 10.93 5.34 0.46
CA GLY A 111 9.77 6.19 0.58
C GLY A 111 8.77 5.76 1.66
N LYS A 112 7.71 6.53 1.75
CA LYS A 112 6.66 6.31 2.75
C LYS A 112 5.84 5.09 2.39
N ALA A 113 5.67 4.19 3.35
CA ALA A 113 4.75 3.06 3.23
C ALA A 113 3.31 3.54 3.19
N SER A 114 2.51 2.96 2.32
CA SER A 114 1.08 3.23 2.24
C SER A 114 0.36 2.75 3.50
N SER A 115 -0.74 3.40 3.81
CA SER A 115 -1.51 3.08 5.02
C SER A 115 -1.99 1.63 5.03
N ASN A 116 -1.73 0.91 6.10
CA ASN A 116 -2.05 -0.51 6.33
C ASN A 116 -1.30 -1.50 5.42
N VAL A 117 -0.27 -1.07 4.70
CA VAL A 117 0.63 -1.97 3.97
C VAL A 117 1.78 -2.36 4.88
N ALA A 118 2.07 -3.64 4.95
CA ALA A 118 3.16 -4.20 5.74
C ALA A 118 3.92 -5.26 4.93
N LEU A 119 5.18 -5.47 5.28
CA LEU A 119 5.96 -6.55 4.69
C LEU A 119 5.36 -7.90 5.08
N LEU A 120 5.06 -8.74 4.10
CA LEU A 120 4.59 -10.10 4.31
C LEU A 120 5.75 -11.10 4.30
N GLY A 121 6.76 -10.83 3.48
CA GLY A 121 7.96 -11.65 3.39
C GLY A 121 8.85 -11.25 2.23
N GLN A 122 10.07 -11.72 2.28
CA GLN A 122 11.06 -11.53 1.22
C GLN A 122 11.93 -12.79 1.08
N ASN A 123 12.36 -13.06 -0.11
CA ASN A 123 13.38 -14.06 -0.42
C ASN A 123 14.29 -13.45 -1.48
N ILE A 124 15.49 -13.05 -1.07
CA ILE A 124 16.46 -12.34 -1.90
C ILE A 124 17.73 -13.15 -1.87
N VAL A 125 18.11 -13.73 -2.99
CA VAL A 125 19.28 -14.61 -3.14
C VAL A 125 20.37 -13.91 -3.94
N ASP A 126 20.02 -13.38 -5.12
CA ASP A 126 20.91 -12.65 -6.02
C ASP A 126 20.10 -11.69 -6.92
N ASP A 127 20.73 -11.08 -7.91
CA ASP A 127 20.16 -10.11 -8.84
C ASP A 127 19.03 -10.65 -9.73
N THR A 128 19.02 -11.96 -9.97
CA THR A 128 18.05 -12.67 -10.82
C THR A 128 17.04 -13.49 -10.03
N HIS A 129 17.35 -13.82 -8.78
CA HIS A 129 16.55 -14.67 -7.90
C HIS A 129 16.11 -13.92 -6.65
N TRP A 130 15.09 -13.12 -6.77
CA TRP A 130 14.52 -12.39 -5.63
C TRP A 130 13.00 -12.20 -5.73
N CYS A 131 12.38 -12.08 -4.59
CA CYS A 131 10.98 -11.80 -4.42
C CYS A 131 10.76 -10.98 -3.15
N VAL A 132 9.88 -10.00 -3.22
CA VAL A 132 9.36 -9.25 -2.07
C VAL A 132 7.84 -9.28 -2.09
N ALA A 133 7.22 -9.51 -0.95
CA ALA A 133 5.77 -9.55 -0.80
C ALA A 133 5.32 -8.62 0.31
N VAL A 134 4.22 -7.93 0.05
CA VAL A 134 3.55 -7.06 1.02
C VAL A 134 2.09 -7.49 1.20
N THR A 135 1.53 -7.15 2.35
CA THR A 135 0.11 -7.39 2.65
C THR A 135 -0.60 -6.11 3.03
N ASN A 136 -1.87 -6.01 2.66
CA ASN A 136 -2.80 -5.01 3.16
C ASN A 136 -4.09 -5.70 3.62
N PRO A 137 -4.25 -5.96 4.92
CA PRO A 137 -5.38 -6.72 5.45
C PRO A 137 -6.76 -6.09 5.18
N LYS A 138 -6.80 -4.82 4.79
CA LYS A 138 -8.04 -4.10 4.45
C LYS A 138 -8.41 -4.18 2.97
N GLY A 139 -7.54 -4.75 2.13
CA GLY A 139 -7.79 -4.99 0.72
C GLY A 139 -8.71 -6.20 0.47
N ASP A 140 -9.12 -6.37 -0.78
CA ASP A 140 -9.86 -7.54 -1.27
C ASP A 140 -8.90 -8.71 -1.57
N LYS A 141 -7.83 -8.43 -2.30
CA LYS A 141 -6.77 -9.39 -2.64
C LYS A 141 -5.74 -9.54 -1.53
N LYS A 142 -5.62 -8.54 -0.68
CA LYS A 142 -4.75 -8.41 0.49
C LYS A 142 -3.26 -8.42 0.18
N ASP A 143 -2.78 -9.37 -0.62
CA ASP A 143 -1.36 -9.60 -0.84
C ASP A 143 -0.94 -9.20 -2.24
N ALA A 144 0.25 -8.64 -2.35
CA ALA A 144 0.92 -8.36 -3.60
C ALA A 144 2.40 -8.71 -3.47
N LYS A 145 2.97 -9.32 -4.50
CA LYS A 145 4.41 -9.63 -4.55
C LYS A 145 5.02 -9.17 -5.86
N TYR A 146 6.31 -8.88 -5.82
CA TYR A 146 7.10 -8.57 -6.99
C TYR A 146 8.36 -9.44 -6.98
N SER A 147 8.65 -10.09 -8.09
CA SER A 147 9.83 -10.93 -8.23
C SER A 147 10.57 -10.63 -9.52
N ALA A 148 11.86 -10.94 -9.57
CA ALA A 148 12.67 -10.79 -10.77
C ALA A 148 12.08 -11.57 -11.95
N LYS A 149 11.58 -12.77 -11.70
CA LYS A 149 11.08 -13.69 -12.72
C LYS A 149 9.67 -13.33 -13.23
N ASN A 150 8.73 -13.07 -12.33
CA ASN A 150 7.30 -12.97 -12.65
C ASN A 150 6.76 -11.54 -12.64
N GLY A 151 7.59 -10.55 -12.20
CA GLY A 151 7.13 -9.18 -11.98
C GLY A 151 6.06 -9.08 -10.89
N LEU A 152 5.07 -8.22 -11.10
CA LEU A 152 3.99 -7.96 -10.14
C LEU A 152 2.91 -9.04 -10.20
N VAL A 153 2.66 -9.72 -9.10
CA VAL A 153 1.59 -10.71 -8.92
C VAL A 153 0.75 -10.36 -7.69
N VAL A 154 -0.55 -10.60 -7.74
CA VAL A 154 -1.52 -10.17 -6.71
C VAL A 154 -2.38 -11.34 -6.24
N GLY A 155 -2.60 -11.43 -4.92
CA GLY A 155 -3.52 -12.40 -4.31
C GLY A 155 -3.00 -13.84 -4.25
N GLN A 156 -1.68 -14.02 -4.23
CA GLN A 156 -1.04 -15.35 -4.19
C GLN A 156 -0.19 -15.56 -2.93
N GLY A 157 -0.42 -14.78 -1.87
CA GLY A 157 0.35 -14.90 -0.63
C GLY A 157 1.78 -14.37 -0.73
N GLY A 158 2.64 -14.82 0.18
CA GLY A 158 4.05 -14.41 0.26
C GLY A 158 4.93 -15.01 -0.84
N CYS A 159 6.23 -14.72 -0.76
CA CYS A 159 7.23 -15.28 -1.63
C CYS A 159 7.37 -16.80 -1.40
N VAL A 160 7.36 -17.56 -2.47
CA VAL A 160 7.58 -19.02 -2.46
C VAL A 160 8.83 -19.37 -3.26
N ALA A 161 9.36 -20.57 -3.07
CA ALA A 161 10.57 -21.02 -3.78
C ALA A 161 10.46 -20.89 -5.31
N ALA A 162 9.28 -21.09 -5.89
CA ALA A 162 9.03 -20.95 -7.31
C ALA A 162 9.14 -19.50 -7.85
N ASP A 163 9.11 -18.51 -6.97
CA ASP A 163 9.26 -17.08 -7.36
C ASP A 163 10.75 -16.71 -7.55
N VAL A 164 11.67 -17.52 -7.01
CA VAL A 164 13.12 -17.31 -7.03
C VAL A 164 13.89 -18.49 -7.68
N ALA A 165 13.18 -19.46 -8.25
CA ALA A 165 13.76 -20.61 -8.94
C ALA A 165 14.01 -20.36 -10.43
#